data_21a989377e877cd021255a49edcd4125
#
_entry.id   21a989377e877cd021255a49edcd4125
#
_cell.length_a   1.000
_cell.length_b   1.000
_cell.length_c   1.000
_cell.angle_alpha   90.00
_cell.angle_beta   90.00
_cell.angle_gamma   90.00
#
_symmetry.space_group_name_H-M   'P 1'
#
loop_
_entity.id
_entity.type
_entity.pdbx_description
1 polymer ?
#
loop_
_entity_poly.entity_id
_entity_poly.type
_entity_poly.pdbx_seq_one_letter_code
_entity_poly.pdbx_strand_id
1 'polypeptide(L)'
;MIYLDYQATTPLAPEAFAAMEPWLKDGFANPHSAHAAGRAAAAAVEVARDQIAALLPKGGRVIFTSGATEAINLAIMGCGLPVAAAATEHAAVLDVVEFLGGRTFPVDITGLICPETHDDLASGSFGGPALIAIMLVNNEIGTIQSIAELAGAAHAQGNRFLCDAVQAFGRMPIPDGPDMIAISAHKIHGPKGIGALWVRDGVALTPQMLGGGQEQGMRSGTLSPALCAGFGAAAKLAAERMDADAIHVSALWDRAASAFPDWTINGSVTERYKGNLNIRRDGVDAARLISECRNIAFSAGSACASGSGRPSHVLRALGLTDAQAKSSIRLGFGRYTTAEEIDMAADAINRSAEAML
;
A
#
# COMPACT_ATOMS: atom_id res chain seq x y z
N MET A 1 12.18 19.79 -9.73
CA MET A 1 11.93 18.36 -10.05
C MET A 1 10.45 18.09 -9.82
N ILE A 2 9.74 17.63 -10.82
CA ILE A 2 8.33 17.20 -10.72
C ILE A 2 8.32 15.79 -10.14
N TYR A 3 7.54 15.55 -9.06
CA TYR A 3 7.48 14.27 -8.39
C TYR A 3 6.15 13.56 -8.63
N LEU A 4 6.17 12.53 -9.47
CA LEU A 4 5.02 11.71 -9.88
C LEU A 4 5.23 10.22 -9.54
N ASP A 5 5.73 9.94 -8.32
CA ASP A 5 5.96 8.57 -7.85
C ASP A 5 5.35 8.31 -6.44
N TYR A 6 4.14 8.84 -6.20
CA TYR A 6 3.45 8.78 -4.90
C TYR A 6 3.11 7.36 -4.44
N GLN A 7 3.08 6.37 -5.33
CA GLN A 7 2.92 4.97 -4.96
C GLN A 7 4.20 4.36 -4.38
N ALA A 8 5.38 4.89 -4.72
CA ALA A 8 6.64 4.46 -4.12
C ALA A 8 6.82 5.05 -2.71
N THR A 9 6.62 6.34 -2.56
CA THR A 9 6.62 7.07 -1.27
C THR A 9 6.00 8.45 -1.45
N THR A 10 5.59 9.08 -0.36
CA THR A 10 5.06 10.45 -0.39
C THR A 10 5.98 11.43 0.34
N PRO A 11 5.95 12.74 0.00
CA PRO A 11 6.60 13.76 0.81
C PRO A 11 6.08 13.72 2.26
N LEU A 12 6.95 13.93 3.23
CA LEU A 12 6.56 14.04 4.64
C LEU A 12 5.71 15.32 4.83
N ALA A 13 4.53 15.19 5.44
CA ALA A 13 3.68 16.35 5.75
C ALA A 13 4.35 17.22 6.82
N PRO A 14 4.25 18.57 6.72
CA PRO A 14 4.76 19.48 7.75
C PRO A 14 4.18 19.18 9.14
N GLU A 15 2.91 18.81 9.22
CA GLU A 15 2.21 18.44 10.46
C GLU A 15 2.78 17.16 11.08
N ALA A 16 3.11 16.18 10.23
CA ALA A 16 3.76 14.94 10.70
C ALA A 16 5.17 15.23 11.23
N PHE A 17 5.95 16.07 10.53
CA PHE A 17 7.27 16.49 11.01
C PHE A 17 7.19 17.24 12.34
N ALA A 18 6.26 18.21 12.46
CA ALA A 18 6.06 18.98 13.69
C ALA A 18 5.66 18.07 14.88
N ALA A 19 4.89 17.01 14.64
CA ALA A 19 4.54 16.03 15.67
C ALA A 19 5.74 15.15 16.10
N MET A 20 6.69 14.90 15.19
CA MET A 20 7.90 14.13 15.47
C MET A 20 8.96 14.94 16.25
N GLU A 21 9.10 16.20 15.91
CA GLU A 21 10.22 17.05 16.33
C GLU A 21 10.45 17.08 17.85
N PRO A 22 9.45 17.24 18.75
CA PRO A 22 9.64 17.23 20.19
C PRO A 22 10.23 15.92 20.71
N TRP A 23 9.86 14.80 20.13
CA TRP A 23 10.34 13.46 20.53
C TRP A 23 11.73 13.13 20.00
N LEU A 24 12.21 13.83 18.99
CA LEU A 24 13.57 13.74 18.47
C LEU A 24 14.55 14.61 19.25
N LYS A 25 14.07 15.73 19.86
CA LYS A 25 14.90 16.69 20.60
C LYS A 25 14.93 16.38 22.10
N ASP A 26 13.79 16.57 22.75
CA ASP A 26 13.72 16.60 24.22
C ASP A 26 13.03 15.37 24.81
N GLY A 27 12.11 14.75 24.08
CA GLY A 27 11.27 13.63 24.50
C GLY A 27 11.91 12.25 24.27
N PHE A 28 13.20 12.09 24.53
CA PHE A 28 13.98 10.88 24.20
C PHE A 28 13.74 9.67 25.13
N ALA A 29 12.82 9.77 26.09
CA ALA A 29 12.60 8.72 27.09
C ALA A 29 11.97 7.46 26.46
N ASN A 30 12.38 6.30 27.01
CA ASN A 30 11.78 5.02 26.63
C ASN A 30 10.32 4.95 27.09
N PRO A 31 9.33 4.67 26.22
CA PRO A 31 7.91 4.60 26.57
C PRO A 31 7.57 3.50 27.57
N HIS A 32 8.46 2.53 27.83
CA HIS A 32 8.27 1.51 28.86
C HIS A 32 8.86 1.87 30.23
N SER A 33 9.51 3.03 30.37
CA SER A 33 10.03 3.48 31.67
C SER A 33 8.92 4.00 32.58
N ALA A 34 8.96 3.61 33.86
CA ALA A 34 7.94 3.97 34.84
C ALA A 34 7.95 5.45 35.31
N HIS A 35 9.02 6.20 35.01
CA HIS A 35 9.14 7.61 35.40
C HIS A 35 8.30 8.53 34.49
N ALA A 36 8.10 9.78 34.90
CA ALA A 36 7.23 10.75 34.24
C ALA A 36 7.51 10.91 32.73
N ALA A 37 8.77 11.02 32.33
CA ALA A 37 9.14 11.16 30.91
C ALA A 37 8.80 9.91 30.09
N GLY A 38 8.97 8.70 30.67
CA GLY A 38 8.56 7.45 30.00
C GLY A 38 7.03 7.37 29.82
N ARG A 39 6.26 7.75 30.85
CA ARG A 39 4.78 7.80 30.74
C ARG A 39 4.31 8.82 29.70
N ALA A 40 4.99 9.97 29.57
CA ALA A 40 4.68 10.95 28.52
C ALA A 40 4.92 10.37 27.13
N ALA A 41 6.04 9.66 26.93
CA ALA A 41 6.34 8.97 25.68
C ALA A 41 5.33 7.85 25.38
N ALA A 42 4.93 7.06 26.38
CA ALA A 42 3.87 6.06 26.24
C ALA A 42 2.53 6.69 25.83
N ALA A 43 2.15 7.80 26.46
CA ALA A 43 0.92 8.52 26.13
C ALA A 43 0.92 9.02 24.67
N ALA A 44 2.06 9.50 24.17
CA ALA A 44 2.18 9.92 22.77
C ALA A 44 2.02 8.74 21.80
N VAL A 45 2.55 7.57 22.14
CA VAL A 45 2.37 6.34 21.35
C VAL A 45 0.88 5.93 21.31
N GLU A 46 0.18 5.98 22.44
CA GLU A 46 -1.24 5.62 22.48
C GLU A 46 -2.13 6.64 21.73
N VAL A 47 -1.86 7.95 21.85
CA VAL A 47 -2.55 8.97 21.04
C VAL A 47 -2.37 8.71 19.54
N ALA A 48 -1.16 8.37 19.11
CA ALA A 48 -0.88 8.03 17.72
C ALA A 48 -1.64 6.75 17.29
N ARG A 49 -1.71 5.74 18.18
CA ARG A 49 -2.47 4.51 17.95
C ARG A 49 -3.95 4.80 17.72
N ASP A 50 -4.56 5.64 18.56
CA ASP A 50 -5.97 6.05 18.44
C ASP A 50 -6.24 6.80 17.14
N GLN A 51 -5.33 7.71 16.73
CA GLN A 51 -5.43 8.45 15.47
C GLN A 51 -5.39 7.52 14.25
N ILE A 52 -4.56 6.48 14.28
CA ILE A 52 -4.50 5.47 13.22
C ILE A 52 -5.75 4.59 13.24
N ALA A 53 -6.18 4.14 14.43
CA ALA A 53 -7.35 3.29 14.60
C ALA A 53 -8.65 3.96 14.12
N ALA A 54 -8.73 5.29 14.18
CA ALA A 54 -9.89 6.06 13.71
C ALA A 54 -10.19 5.89 12.20
N LEU A 55 -9.21 5.48 11.40
CA LEU A 55 -9.34 5.21 9.95
C LEU A 55 -9.55 3.71 9.63
N LEU A 56 -9.62 2.86 10.62
CA LEU A 56 -9.72 1.41 10.50
C LEU A 56 -11.07 0.90 11.03
N PRO A 57 -11.51 -0.29 10.66
CA PRO A 57 -12.72 -0.89 11.20
C PRO A 57 -12.68 -0.98 12.73
N LYS A 58 -13.85 -0.94 13.36
CA LYS A 58 -13.98 -1.13 14.81
C LYS A 58 -13.80 -2.61 15.19
N GLY A 59 -13.49 -2.88 16.47
CA GLY A 59 -13.37 -4.24 16.98
C GLY A 59 -12.03 -4.90 16.63
N GLY A 60 -10.96 -4.16 16.76
CA GLY A 60 -9.60 -4.64 16.60
C GLY A 60 -8.58 -3.69 17.19
N ARG A 61 -7.31 -4.06 17.11
CA ARG A 61 -6.19 -3.32 17.67
C ARG A 61 -5.11 -3.04 16.63
N VAL A 62 -4.45 -1.92 16.73
CA VAL A 62 -3.28 -1.54 15.93
C VAL A 62 -2.01 -2.02 16.63
N ILE A 63 -1.11 -2.68 15.92
CA ILE A 63 0.21 -3.13 16.37
C ILE A 63 1.24 -2.40 15.53
N PHE A 64 2.11 -1.61 16.14
CA PHE A 64 3.17 -0.91 15.41
C PHE A 64 4.24 -1.86 14.91
N THR A 65 4.69 -1.63 13.68
CA THR A 65 5.75 -2.37 13.00
C THR A 65 6.73 -1.40 12.35
N SER A 66 7.84 -1.89 11.79
CA SER A 66 8.79 -1.05 11.04
C SER A 66 8.28 -0.62 9.65
N GLY A 67 7.19 -1.20 9.19
CA GLY A 67 6.56 -0.94 7.90
C GLY A 67 5.58 -2.04 7.54
N ALA A 68 4.91 -1.90 6.41
CA ALA A 68 3.92 -2.87 5.96
C ALA A 68 4.53 -4.25 5.67
N THR A 69 5.77 -4.32 5.21
CA THR A 69 6.45 -5.61 4.98
C THR A 69 6.53 -6.43 6.28
N GLU A 70 6.90 -5.81 7.41
CA GLU A 70 6.89 -6.49 8.70
C GLU A 70 5.46 -6.85 9.14
N ALA A 71 4.49 -5.94 8.94
CA ALA A 71 3.08 -6.18 9.27
C ALA A 71 2.52 -7.41 8.51
N ILE A 72 2.80 -7.50 7.21
CA ILE A 72 2.40 -8.62 6.35
C ILE A 72 3.07 -9.92 6.78
N ASN A 73 4.39 -9.91 7.05
CA ASN A 73 5.10 -11.07 7.55
C ASN A 73 4.54 -11.56 8.89
N LEU A 74 4.28 -10.61 9.84
CA LEU A 74 3.66 -10.94 11.12
C LEU A 74 2.27 -11.57 10.94
N ALA A 75 1.46 -11.03 10.03
CA ALA A 75 0.13 -11.57 9.74
C ALA A 75 0.20 -12.98 9.13
N ILE A 76 0.96 -13.17 8.06
CA ILE A 76 1.01 -14.44 7.33
C ILE A 76 1.68 -15.53 8.16
N MET A 77 2.89 -15.28 8.66
CA MET A 77 3.64 -16.28 9.43
C MET A 77 3.03 -16.50 10.82
N GLY A 78 2.52 -15.42 11.45
CA GLY A 78 1.88 -15.49 12.76
C GLY A 78 0.52 -16.18 12.75
N CYS A 79 -0.20 -16.16 11.64
CA CYS A 79 -1.48 -16.84 11.48
C CYS A 79 -1.32 -18.38 11.48
N GLY A 80 -0.21 -18.89 10.95
CA GLY A 80 0.10 -20.32 10.94
C GLY A 80 -0.81 -21.17 10.06
N LEU A 81 -1.56 -20.56 9.16
CA LEU A 81 -2.45 -21.22 8.19
C LEU A 81 -1.76 -21.34 6.82
N PRO A 82 -2.14 -22.32 5.99
CA PRO A 82 -1.82 -22.27 4.57
C PRO A 82 -2.27 -20.93 3.96
N VAL A 83 -1.47 -20.38 3.06
CA VAL A 83 -1.75 -19.04 2.51
C VAL A 83 -2.01 -19.10 1.01
N ALA A 84 -2.97 -18.30 0.56
CA ALA A 84 -3.20 -18.02 -0.85
C ALA A 84 -3.36 -16.51 -1.06
N ALA A 85 -2.85 -16.00 -2.18
CA ALA A 85 -2.84 -14.58 -2.49
C ALA A 85 -3.16 -14.30 -3.95
N ALA A 86 -3.62 -13.08 -4.26
CA ALA A 86 -3.78 -12.66 -5.64
C ALA A 86 -2.40 -12.58 -6.34
N ALA A 87 -2.34 -12.96 -7.62
CA ALA A 87 -1.10 -12.92 -8.39
C ALA A 87 -0.52 -11.50 -8.57
N THR A 88 -1.30 -10.48 -8.26
CA THR A 88 -0.94 -9.06 -8.35
C THR A 88 -0.54 -8.44 -7.02
N GLU A 89 -0.39 -9.25 -5.96
CA GLU A 89 0.05 -8.75 -4.65
C GLU A 89 1.45 -8.13 -4.69
N HIS A 90 1.75 -7.30 -3.70
CA HIS A 90 3.11 -6.77 -3.51
C HIS A 90 4.09 -7.92 -3.15
N ALA A 91 5.36 -7.76 -3.49
CA ALA A 91 6.42 -8.73 -3.16
C ALA A 91 6.45 -9.09 -1.66
N ALA A 92 6.10 -8.16 -0.77
CA ALA A 92 6.00 -8.45 0.68
C ALA A 92 4.98 -9.55 1.03
N VAL A 93 3.98 -9.79 0.16
CA VAL A 93 3.04 -10.92 0.27
C VAL A 93 3.55 -12.11 -0.51
N LEU A 94 3.88 -11.92 -1.81
CA LEU A 94 4.21 -13.03 -2.71
C LEU A 94 5.46 -13.79 -2.28
N ASP A 95 6.51 -13.12 -1.82
CA ASP A 95 7.75 -13.77 -1.38
C ASP A 95 7.50 -14.64 -0.14
N VAL A 96 6.61 -14.21 0.77
CA VAL A 96 6.24 -15.02 1.94
C VAL A 96 5.33 -16.18 1.55
N VAL A 97 4.41 -15.98 0.60
CA VAL A 97 3.56 -17.04 0.04
C VAL A 97 4.42 -18.12 -0.61
N GLU A 98 5.40 -17.72 -1.44
CA GLU A 98 6.35 -18.64 -2.08
C GLU A 98 7.20 -19.39 -1.03
N PHE A 99 7.73 -18.67 -0.04
CA PHE A 99 8.55 -19.24 1.03
C PHE A 99 7.80 -20.34 1.84
N LEU A 100 6.49 -20.14 2.05
CA LEU A 100 5.64 -21.10 2.78
C LEU A 100 5.04 -22.20 1.88
N GLY A 101 5.35 -22.22 0.58
CA GLY A 101 4.75 -23.15 -0.38
C GLY A 101 3.25 -22.91 -0.59
N GLY A 102 2.82 -21.67 -0.40
CA GLY A 102 1.46 -21.22 -0.67
C GLY A 102 1.15 -21.14 -2.16
N ARG A 103 -0.02 -20.63 -2.50
CA ARG A 103 -0.45 -20.52 -3.90
C ARG A 103 -0.94 -19.12 -4.25
N THR A 104 -0.92 -18.79 -5.53
CA THR A 104 -1.54 -17.58 -6.07
C THR A 104 -2.75 -17.94 -6.91
N PHE A 105 -3.73 -17.04 -6.96
CA PHE A 105 -4.87 -17.13 -7.85
C PHE A 105 -4.87 -15.98 -8.86
N PRO A 106 -5.46 -16.21 -10.06
CA PRO A 106 -5.39 -15.28 -11.15
C PRO A 106 -6.25 -14.03 -10.93
N VAL A 107 -5.94 -13.02 -11.72
CA VAL A 107 -6.78 -11.84 -11.95
C VAL A 107 -7.16 -11.76 -13.42
N ASP A 108 -8.18 -10.97 -13.76
CA ASP A 108 -8.52 -10.68 -15.14
C ASP A 108 -7.60 -9.60 -15.75
N ILE A 109 -7.85 -9.24 -17.00
CA ILE A 109 -7.09 -8.21 -17.74
C ILE A 109 -7.18 -6.81 -17.09
N THR A 110 -8.15 -6.57 -16.23
CA THR A 110 -8.32 -5.31 -15.47
C THR A 110 -7.63 -5.35 -14.11
N GLY A 111 -7.09 -6.51 -13.72
CA GLY A 111 -6.47 -6.76 -12.44
C GLY A 111 -7.46 -7.05 -11.31
N LEU A 112 -8.74 -7.26 -11.62
CA LEU A 112 -9.74 -7.72 -10.66
C LEU A 112 -9.62 -9.24 -10.45
N ILE A 113 -10.01 -9.68 -9.26
CA ILE A 113 -10.06 -11.11 -8.95
C ILE A 113 -11.07 -11.78 -9.89
N CYS A 114 -10.68 -12.89 -10.51
CA CYS A 114 -11.53 -13.64 -11.44
C CYS A 114 -12.78 -14.20 -10.74
N PRO A 115 -13.95 -14.25 -11.43
CA PRO A 115 -15.17 -14.84 -10.86
C PRO A 115 -14.99 -16.27 -10.34
N GLU A 116 -14.21 -17.09 -11.04
CA GLU A 116 -13.89 -18.47 -10.63
C GLU A 116 -13.16 -18.52 -9.28
N THR A 117 -12.37 -17.50 -8.97
CA THR A 117 -11.71 -17.38 -7.65
C THR A 117 -12.72 -17.08 -6.55
N HIS A 118 -13.77 -16.30 -6.82
CA HIS A 118 -14.87 -16.12 -5.88
C HIS A 118 -15.55 -17.44 -5.57
N ASP A 119 -15.83 -18.26 -6.59
CA ASP A 119 -16.41 -19.59 -6.43
C ASP A 119 -15.48 -20.54 -5.66
N ASP A 120 -14.17 -20.49 -5.92
CA ASP A 120 -13.16 -21.25 -5.18
C ASP A 120 -13.09 -20.82 -3.71
N LEU A 121 -13.12 -19.53 -3.41
CA LEU A 121 -13.19 -19.01 -2.03
C LEU A 121 -14.50 -19.45 -1.35
N ALA A 122 -15.59 -19.53 -2.09
CA ALA A 122 -16.90 -19.97 -1.61
C ALA A 122 -17.05 -21.50 -1.54
N SER A 123 -16.25 -22.27 -2.27
CA SER A 123 -16.35 -23.74 -2.32
C SER A 123 -15.49 -24.49 -1.32
N GLY A 124 -14.62 -23.79 -0.56
CA GLY A 124 -13.71 -24.42 0.40
C GLY A 124 -12.59 -25.23 -0.26
N SER A 125 -12.19 -24.89 -1.48
CA SER A 125 -11.21 -25.64 -2.30
C SER A 125 -9.77 -25.72 -1.71
N PHE A 126 -9.52 -25.07 -0.56
CA PHE A 126 -8.22 -25.09 0.12
C PHE A 126 -7.98 -26.33 0.99
N GLY A 127 -8.94 -27.27 1.11
CA GLY A 127 -8.81 -28.50 1.89
C GLY A 127 -8.83 -28.31 3.41
N GLY A 128 -9.15 -27.11 3.89
CA GLY A 128 -9.22 -26.70 5.29
C GLY A 128 -9.07 -25.18 5.41
N PRO A 129 -9.10 -24.62 6.63
CA PRO A 129 -8.91 -23.19 6.86
C PRO A 129 -7.59 -22.69 6.27
N ALA A 130 -7.63 -21.57 5.57
CA ALA A 130 -6.48 -20.91 4.96
C ALA A 130 -6.49 -19.41 5.28
N LEU A 131 -5.37 -18.74 5.05
CA LEU A 131 -5.26 -17.29 5.01
C LEU A 131 -5.35 -16.81 3.57
N ILE A 132 -6.30 -15.96 3.27
CA ILE A 132 -6.47 -15.29 1.98
C ILE A 132 -5.88 -13.90 2.09
N ALA A 133 -4.91 -13.56 1.25
CA ALA A 133 -4.26 -12.25 1.24
C ALA A 133 -4.58 -11.53 -0.08
N ILE A 134 -5.25 -10.38 0.03
CA ILE A 134 -5.66 -9.55 -1.13
C ILE A 134 -5.47 -8.08 -0.77
N MET A 135 -4.77 -7.34 -1.64
CA MET A 135 -4.62 -5.90 -1.48
C MET A 135 -5.87 -5.15 -1.91
N LEU A 136 -6.22 -4.10 -1.18
CA LEU A 136 -7.38 -3.26 -1.51
C LEU A 136 -7.14 -2.43 -2.77
N VAL A 137 -5.98 -1.78 -2.89
CA VAL A 137 -5.60 -0.96 -4.05
C VAL A 137 -4.25 -1.41 -4.56
N ASN A 138 -4.19 -1.80 -5.82
CA ASN A 138 -2.93 -2.23 -6.42
C ASN A 138 -1.97 -1.06 -6.62
N ASN A 139 -0.74 -1.20 -6.16
CA ASN A 139 0.29 -0.15 -6.19
C ASN A 139 0.84 0.15 -7.59
N GLU A 140 0.67 -0.74 -8.56
CA GLU A 140 1.16 -0.53 -9.93
C GLU A 140 0.06 -0.02 -10.86
N ILE A 141 -1.10 -0.64 -10.85
CA ILE A 141 -2.18 -0.37 -11.81
C ILE A 141 -3.36 0.41 -11.20
N GLY A 142 -3.40 0.59 -9.88
CA GLY A 142 -4.44 1.35 -9.19
C GLY A 142 -5.80 0.64 -9.07
N THR A 143 -5.95 -0.58 -9.56
CA THR A 143 -7.20 -1.35 -9.46
C THR A 143 -7.60 -1.58 -8.01
N ILE A 144 -8.90 -1.40 -7.71
CA ILE A 144 -9.51 -1.55 -6.38
C ILE A 144 -10.27 -2.87 -6.33
N GLN A 145 -10.02 -3.70 -5.31
CA GLN A 145 -10.71 -4.97 -5.09
C GLN A 145 -11.93 -4.82 -4.17
N SER A 146 -12.96 -5.65 -4.37
CA SER A 146 -14.18 -5.72 -3.54
C SER A 146 -13.91 -6.43 -2.20
N ILE A 147 -13.06 -5.86 -1.34
CA ILE A 147 -12.53 -6.51 -0.13
C ILE A 147 -13.63 -7.03 0.80
N ALA A 148 -14.73 -6.27 1.02
CA ALA A 148 -15.79 -6.72 1.93
C ALA A 148 -16.47 -8.01 1.42
N GLU A 149 -16.72 -8.09 0.11
CA GLU A 149 -17.33 -9.25 -0.55
C GLU A 149 -16.37 -10.46 -0.52
N LEU A 150 -15.11 -10.25 -0.90
CA LEU A 150 -14.07 -11.28 -0.89
C LEU A 150 -13.80 -11.83 0.51
N ALA A 151 -13.74 -10.96 1.54
CA ALA A 151 -13.61 -11.38 2.93
C ALA A 151 -14.83 -12.17 3.40
N GLY A 152 -16.05 -11.75 3.03
CA GLY A 152 -17.27 -12.49 3.32
C GLY A 152 -17.28 -13.89 2.72
N ALA A 153 -16.88 -14.03 1.46
CA ALA A 153 -16.75 -15.33 0.79
C ALA A 153 -15.69 -16.23 1.47
N ALA A 154 -14.55 -15.67 1.83
CA ALA A 154 -13.50 -16.39 2.57
C ALA A 154 -13.99 -16.89 3.93
N HIS A 155 -14.66 -16.02 4.71
CA HIS A 155 -15.21 -16.38 6.02
C HIS A 155 -16.30 -17.44 5.96
N ALA A 156 -17.14 -17.44 4.91
CA ALA A 156 -18.16 -18.47 4.72
C ALA A 156 -17.56 -19.89 4.63
N GLN A 157 -16.27 -20.00 4.30
CA GLN A 157 -15.51 -21.25 4.24
C GLN A 157 -14.57 -21.46 5.43
N GLY A 158 -14.68 -20.63 6.47
CA GLY A 158 -13.81 -20.72 7.66
C GLY A 158 -12.38 -20.19 7.46
N ASN A 159 -12.12 -19.52 6.33
CA ASN A 159 -10.82 -18.90 6.05
C ASN A 159 -10.64 -17.60 6.84
N ARG A 160 -9.38 -17.16 6.99
CA ARG A 160 -9.00 -15.84 7.47
C ARG A 160 -8.67 -14.92 6.28
N PHE A 161 -8.78 -13.62 6.51
CA PHE A 161 -8.55 -12.62 5.46
C PHE A 161 -7.56 -11.54 5.90
N LEU A 162 -6.47 -11.38 5.15
CA LEU A 162 -5.50 -10.30 5.26
C LEU A 162 -5.72 -9.30 4.12
N CYS A 163 -5.92 -8.04 4.45
CA CYS A 163 -5.94 -6.95 3.49
C CYS A 163 -4.62 -6.16 3.54
N ASP A 164 -3.87 -6.12 2.44
CA ASP A 164 -2.86 -5.07 2.26
C ASP A 164 -3.58 -3.78 1.86
N ALA A 165 -3.70 -2.86 2.82
CA ALA A 165 -4.34 -1.55 2.63
C ALA A 165 -3.33 -0.40 2.47
N VAL A 166 -2.07 -0.70 2.18
CA VAL A 166 -0.98 0.28 2.12
C VAL A 166 -1.27 1.42 1.15
N GLN A 167 -1.88 1.15 0.01
CA GLN A 167 -2.22 2.17 -0.98
C GLN A 167 -3.60 2.82 -0.76
N ALA A 168 -4.43 2.26 0.12
CA ALA A 168 -5.79 2.72 0.41
C ALA A 168 -5.90 3.54 1.70
N PHE A 169 -5.17 3.14 2.74
CA PHE A 169 -5.22 3.75 4.06
C PHE A 169 -5.01 5.27 3.99
N GLY A 170 -5.90 6.04 4.59
CA GLY A 170 -5.88 7.50 4.58
C GLY A 170 -6.18 8.17 3.24
N ARG A 171 -6.51 7.40 2.21
CA ARG A 171 -6.89 7.89 0.86
C ARG A 171 -8.32 7.58 0.49
N MET A 172 -8.88 6.54 1.10
CA MET A 172 -10.26 6.10 0.96
C MET A 172 -10.69 5.32 2.20
N PRO A 173 -12.00 5.13 2.45
CA PRO A 173 -12.47 4.29 3.54
C PRO A 173 -11.96 2.86 3.41
N ILE A 174 -11.54 2.27 4.51
CA ILE A 174 -11.18 0.86 4.57
C ILE A 174 -12.45 0.04 4.86
N PRO A 175 -12.83 -0.92 3.99
CA PRO A 175 -14.00 -1.74 4.20
C PRO A 175 -13.87 -2.62 5.45
N ASP A 176 -15.00 -2.88 6.12
CA ASP A 176 -15.07 -3.95 7.12
C ASP A 176 -14.99 -5.33 6.44
N GLY A 177 -14.68 -6.36 7.21
CA GLY A 177 -14.55 -7.73 6.74
C GLY A 177 -13.17 -8.35 7.07
N PRO A 178 -12.03 -7.74 6.71
CA PRO A 178 -10.72 -8.35 6.99
C PRO A 178 -10.49 -8.71 8.46
N ASP A 179 -9.81 -9.82 8.71
CA ASP A 179 -9.29 -10.20 10.03
C ASP A 179 -8.03 -9.42 10.40
N MET A 180 -7.25 -9.05 9.39
CA MET A 180 -6.01 -8.31 9.53
C MET A 180 -5.86 -7.30 8.40
N ILE A 181 -5.26 -6.13 8.72
CA ILE A 181 -5.04 -5.05 7.75
C ILE A 181 -3.62 -4.50 7.93
N ALA A 182 -2.82 -4.55 6.88
CA ALA A 182 -1.46 -4.00 6.87
C ALA A 182 -1.44 -2.58 6.28
N ILE A 183 -0.73 -1.65 6.95
CA ILE A 183 -0.64 -0.24 6.56
C ILE A 183 0.77 0.31 6.77
N SER A 184 1.10 1.41 6.09
CA SER A 184 2.42 2.07 6.19
C SER A 184 2.31 3.59 6.19
N ALA A 185 3.06 4.24 7.08
CA ALA A 185 3.00 5.69 7.27
C ALA A 185 3.45 6.49 6.04
N HIS A 186 4.53 6.06 5.38
CA HIS A 186 5.13 6.82 4.27
C HIS A 186 4.30 6.85 2.99
N LYS A 187 3.18 6.17 2.94
CA LYS A 187 2.22 6.25 1.82
C LYS A 187 1.16 7.33 2.02
N ILE A 188 1.02 7.85 3.25
CA ILE A 188 0.05 8.87 3.62
C ILE A 188 0.72 10.14 4.18
N HIS A 189 1.89 10.49 3.67
CA HIS A 189 2.67 11.64 4.12
C HIS A 189 3.23 11.54 5.55
N GLY A 190 3.32 10.34 6.12
CA GLY A 190 4.01 10.03 7.36
C GLY A 190 5.48 9.66 7.16
N PRO A 191 6.22 9.38 8.24
CA PRO A 191 7.62 9.02 8.20
C PRO A 191 7.84 7.61 7.61
N LYS A 192 9.00 7.41 6.97
CA LYS A 192 9.52 6.06 6.64
C LYS A 192 9.96 5.34 7.92
N GLY A 193 10.00 4.02 7.89
CA GLY A 193 10.49 3.20 9.01
C GLY A 193 9.42 2.88 10.06
N ILE A 194 8.15 3.15 9.78
CA ILE A 194 7.01 2.74 10.60
C ILE A 194 5.81 2.38 9.74
N GLY A 195 5.11 1.34 10.19
CA GLY A 195 3.81 0.89 9.70
C GLY A 195 3.02 0.27 10.84
N ALA A 196 1.93 -0.39 10.53
CA ALA A 196 1.16 -1.11 11.52
C ALA A 196 0.40 -2.29 10.90
N LEU A 197 0.12 -3.27 11.76
CA LEU A 197 -0.87 -4.31 11.53
C LEU A 197 -2.08 -4.03 12.42
N TRP A 198 -3.24 -3.87 11.83
CA TRP A 198 -4.50 -3.94 12.58
C TRP A 198 -4.94 -5.40 12.62
N VAL A 199 -5.35 -5.86 13.81
CA VAL A 199 -5.79 -7.24 14.05
C VAL A 199 -7.14 -7.20 14.72
N ARG A 200 -8.12 -7.90 14.13
CA ARG A 200 -9.48 -8.01 14.66
C ARG A 200 -9.49 -8.70 16.02
N ASP A 201 -10.36 -8.28 16.92
CA ASP A 201 -10.54 -8.92 18.23
C ASP A 201 -10.86 -10.41 18.07
N GLY A 202 -10.20 -11.24 18.87
CA GLY A 202 -10.33 -12.70 18.80
C GLY A 202 -9.46 -13.40 17.76
N VAL A 203 -8.74 -12.67 16.91
CA VAL A 203 -7.74 -13.24 16.01
C VAL A 203 -6.43 -13.45 16.77
N ALA A 204 -6.00 -14.70 16.86
CA ALA A 204 -4.74 -15.08 17.49
C ALA A 204 -3.62 -15.11 16.46
N LEU A 205 -2.47 -14.53 16.81
CA LEU A 205 -1.23 -14.60 16.02
C LEU A 205 -0.08 -15.06 16.90
N THR A 206 0.81 -15.83 16.34
CA THR A 206 2.09 -16.20 16.97
C THR A 206 3.08 -15.05 16.75
N PRO A 207 3.64 -14.45 17.82
CA PRO A 207 4.65 -13.42 17.70
C PRO A 207 5.86 -13.88 16.88
N GLN A 208 6.32 -13.04 15.94
CA GLN A 208 7.51 -13.33 15.13
C GLN A 208 8.77 -12.65 15.69
N MET A 209 8.61 -11.60 16.49
CA MET A 209 9.72 -10.91 17.17
C MET A 209 9.56 -11.03 18.68
N LEU A 210 10.39 -11.85 19.28
CA LEU A 210 10.39 -12.10 20.72
C LEU A 210 11.35 -11.14 21.44
N GLY A 211 11.10 -10.85 22.74
CA GLY A 211 11.94 -9.99 23.55
C GLY A 211 11.21 -9.31 24.71
N GLY A 212 11.26 -7.99 24.81
CA GLY A 212 10.80 -7.21 25.96
C GLY A 212 9.28 -7.08 26.14
N GLY A 213 8.45 -7.78 25.37
CA GLY A 213 7.01 -7.82 25.55
C GLY A 213 6.23 -6.58 25.10
N GLN A 214 6.85 -5.70 24.30
CA GLN A 214 6.15 -4.55 23.71
C GLN A 214 4.98 -5.00 22.85
N GLU A 215 4.09 -4.09 22.53
CA GLU A 215 2.85 -4.37 21.79
C GLU A 215 2.09 -5.58 22.39
N GLN A 216 2.00 -5.61 23.71
CA GLN A 216 1.35 -6.71 24.47
C GLN A 216 1.92 -8.11 24.16
N GLY A 217 3.22 -8.16 23.88
CA GLY A 217 3.94 -9.39 23.54
C GLY A 217 3.83 -9.80 22.07
N MET A 218 3.03 -9.10 21.27
CA MET A 218 2.80 -9.44 19.87
C MET A 218 4.00 -9.06 18.98
N ARG A 219 4.69 -7.95 19.34
CA ARG A 219 5.83 -7.45 18.59
C ARG A 219 6.81 -6.77 19.54
N SER A 220 7.86 -7.45 19.92
CA SER A 220 8.88 -6.93 20.81
C SER A 220 9.81 -5.92 20.12
N GLY A 221 10.37 -4.99 20.90
CA GLY A 221 11.26 -3.93 20.46
C GLY A 221 10.74 -2.55 20.86
N THR A 222 11.64 -1.72 21.37
CA THR A 222 11.31 -0.36 21.84
C THR A 222 10.70 0.44 20.68
N LEU A 223 9.51 0.98 20.91
CA LEU A 223 8.86 1.87 19.94
C LEU A 223 9.56 3.25 19.95
N SER A 224 9.59 3.88 18.79
CA SER A 224 10.01 5.28 18.64
C SER A 224 8.80 6.21 18.81
N PRO A 225 8.71 7.00 19.90
CA PRO A 225 7.61 7.95 20.06
C PRO A 225 7.52 8.96 18.91
N ALA A 226 8.68 9.36 18.35
CA ALA A 226 8.74 10.27 17.21
C ALA A 226 8.06 9.69 15.97
N LEU A 227 8.40 8.44 15.59
CA LEU A 227 7.81 7.80 14.43
C LEU A 227 6.32 7.53 14.64
N CYS A 228 5.92 7.08 15.85
CA CYS A 228 4.51 6.88 16.19
C CYS A 228 3.72 8.19 16.08
N ALA A 229 4.20 9.28 16.69
CA ALA A 229 3.55 10.59 16.65
C ALA A 229 3.43 11.12 15.22
N GLY A 230 4.48 10.98 14.40
CA GLY A 230 4.44 11.36 12.98
C GLY A 230 3.44 10.53 12.18
N PHE A 231 3.33 9.23 12.43
CA PHE A 231 2.33 8.38 11.76
C PHE A 231 0.91 8.75 12.21
N GLY A 232 0.67 8.93 13.52
CA GLY A 232 -0.63 9.37 14.03
C GLY A 232 -1.05 10.72 13.45
N ALA A 233 -0.16 11.70 13.43
CA ALA A 233 -0.45 13.02 12.84
C ALA A 233 -0.76 12.94 11.33
N ALA A 234 -0.04 12.11 10.58
CA ALA A 234 -0.32 11.86 9.17
C ALA A 234 -1.69 11.19 8.97
N ALA A 235 -2.06 10.23 9.82
CA ALA A 235 -3.37 9.57 9.79
C ALA A 235 -4.50 10.55 10.11
N LYS A 236 -4.32 11.39 11.15
CA LYS A 236 -5.28 12.44 11.50
C LYS A 236 -5.49 13.41 10.34
N LEU A 237 -4.40 13.93 9.77
CA LEU A 237 -4.45 14.83 8.61
C LEU A 237 -5.13 14.18 7.41
N ALA A 238 -4.85 12.88 7.16
CA ALA A 238 -5.49 12.13 6.09
C ALA A 238 -7.01 12.01 6.31
N ALA A 239 -7.45 11.74 7.55
CA ALA A 239 -8.88 11.71 7.89
C ALA A 239 -9.57 13.06 7.64
N GLU A 240 -8.94 14.16 8.05
CA GLU A 240 -9.48 15.52 7.90
C GLU A 240 -9.56 15.97 6.43
N ARG A 241 -8.72 15.43 5.55
CA ARG A 241 -8.59 15.86 4.16
C ARG A 241 -9.07 14.85 3.12
N MET A 242 -9.54 13.68 3.54
CA MET A 242 -9.83 12.55 2.63
C MET A 242 -10.69 12.96 1.44
N ASP A 243 -11.81 13.63 1.67
CA ASP A 243 -12.72 14.07 0.60
C ASP A 243 -12.08 15.13 -0.30
N ALA A 244 -11.41 16.13 0.29
CA ALA A 244 -10.75 17.18 -0.46
C ALA A 244 -9.60 16.63 -1.33
N ASP A 245 -8.80 15.72 -0.76
CA ASP A 245 -7.72 15.05 -1.49
C ASP A 245 -8.27 14.13 -2.60
N ALA A 246 -9.38 13.44 -2.37
CA ALA A 246 -10.03 12.61 -3.38
C ALA A 246 -10.52 13.43 -4.58
N ILE A 247 -11.17 14.60 -4.32
CA ILE A 247 -11.61 15.52 -5.37
C ILE A 247 -10.41 16.05 -6.15
N HIS A 248 -9.38 16.53 -5.47
CA HIS A 248 -8.15 17.04 -6.08
C HIS A 248 -7.47 15.98 -6.95
N VAL A 249 -7.24 14.80 -6.42
CA VAL A 249 -6.59 13.68 -7.11
C VAL A 249 -7.41 13.21 -8.30
N SER A 250 -8.76 13.21 -8.20
CA SER A 250 -9.64 12.91 -9.32
C SER A 250 -9.47 13.89 -10.48
N ALA A 251 -9.42 15.18 -10.18
CA ALA A 251 -9.19 16.22 -11.20
C ALA A 251 -7.82 16.08 -11.89
N LEU A 252 -6.78 15.75 -11.10
CA LEU A 252 -5.44 15.48 -11.64
C LEU A 252 -5.43 14.23 -12.54
N TRP A 253 -6.17 13.20 -12.17
CA TRP A 253 -6.27 11.98 -12.98
C TRP A 253 -6.97 12.23 -14.31
N ASP A 254 -8.10 12.95 -14.31
CA ASP A 254 -8.84 13.29 -15.53
C ASP A 254 -7.95 14.12 -16.49
N ARG A 255 -7.18 15.07 -15.94
CA ARG A 255 -6.19 15.85 -16.68
C ARG A 255 -5.07 14.98 -17.25
N ALA A 256 -4.46 14.13 -16.42
CA ALA A 256 -3.38 13.25 -16.84
C ALA A 256 -3.85 12.25 -17.90
N ALA A 257 -4.99 11.57 -17.70
CA ALA A 257 -5.53 10.62 -18.66
C ALA A 257 -5.79 11.27 -20.03
N SER A 258 -6.30 12.52 -20.04
CA SER A 258 -6.55 13.29 -21.28
C SER A 258 -5.26 13.72 -21.97
N ALA A 259 -4.16 13.87 -21.24
CA ALA A 259 -2.87 14.31 -21.78
C ALA A 259 -2.05 13.18 -22.45
N PHE A 260 -2.51 11.91 -22.36
CA PHE A 260 -1.87 10.75 -22.96
C PHE A 260 -2.82 9.99 -23.94
N PRO A 261 -3.31 10.64 -25.02
CA PRO A 261 -4.34 10.05 -25.92
C PRO A 261 -3.87 8.81 -26.68
N ASP A 262 -2.56 8.70 -26.96
CA ASP A 262 -1.96 7.58 -27.71
C ASP A 262 -1.45 6.46 -26.79
N TRP A 263 -1.75 6.54 -25.50
CA TRP A 263 -1.35 5.55 -24.52
C TRP A 263 -2.54 4.71 -24.08
N THR A 264 -2.31 3.42 -23.88
CA THR A 264 -3.32 2.50 -23.31
C THR A 264 -3.20 2.49 -21.79
N ILE A 265 -4.30 2.67 -21.08
CA ILE A 265 -4.34 2.54 -19.61
C ILE A 265 -4.33 1.06 -19.25
N ASN A 266 -3.43 0.66 -18.35
CA ASN A 266 -3.39 -0.68 -17.77
C ASN A 266 -4.22 -0.72 -16.48
N GLY A 267 -4.90 -1.86 -16.25
CA GLY A 267 -5.78 -2.06 -15.10
C GLY A 267 -7.21 -1.52 -15.35
N SER A 268 -8.06 -1.63 -14.33
CA SER A 268 -9.45 -1.15 -14.41
C SER A 268 -9.49 0.37 -14.61
N VAL A 269 -10.42 0.87 -15.40
CA VAL A 269 -10.70 2.31 -15.56
C VAL A 269 -11.84 2.78 -14.67
N THR A 270 -12.68 1.86 -14.19
CA THR A 270 -13.84 2.14 -13.31
C THR A 270 -13.49 1.89 -11.85
N GLU A 271 -13.05 0.67 -11.53
CA GLU A 271 -12.66 0.27 -10.19
C GLU A 271 -11.19 0.67 -9.92
N ARG A 272 -10.95 1.98 -9.70
CA ARG A 272 -9.60 2.53 -9.68
C ARG A 272 -9.39 3.63 -8.63
N TYR A 273 -8.25 3.58 -7.96
CA TYR A 273 -7.72 4.73 -7.23
C TYR A 273 -7.11 5.74 -8.21
N LYS A 274 -7.69 6.91 -8.27
CA LYS A 274 -7.32 7.95 -9.25
C LYS A 274 -5.97 8.65 -9.01
N GLY A 275 -5.29 8.40 -7.92
CA GLY A 275 -3.91 8.87 -7.68
C GLY A 275 -2.83 8.03 -8.38
N ASN A 276 -3.23 7.04 -9.18
CA ASN A 276 -2.35 6.15 -9.93
C ASN A 276 -2.77 6.12 -11.40
N LEU A 277 -1.85 6.37 -12.31
CA LEU A 277 -2.03 6.22 -13.75
C LEU A 277 -0.91 5.33 -14.31
N ASN A 278 -1.25 4.07 -14.63
CA ASN A 278 -0.36 3.15 -15.31
C ASN A 278 -0.74 3.13 -16.80
N ILE A 279 0.18 3.51 -17.67
CA ILE A 279 -0.05 3.65 -19.09
C ILE A 279 1.05 2.98 -19.92
N ARG A 280 0.69 2.52 -21.10
CA ARG A 280 1.55 1.81 -22.05
C ARG A 280 1.47 2.44 -23.43
N ARG A 281 2.63 2.60 -24.07
CA ARG A 281 2.74 2.89 -25.51
C ARG A 281 3.68 1.89 -26.14
N ASP A 282 3.15 0.96 -26.93
CA ASP A 282 3.92 -0.15 -27.51
C ASP A 282 5.08 0.40 -28.36
N GLY A 283 6.27 -0.17 -28.19
CA GLY A 283 7.51 0.30 -28.84
C GLY A 283 8.35 1.29 -28.00
N VAL A 284 7.77 1.91 -26.98
CA VAL A 284 8.54 2.81 -26.08
C VAL A 284 9.30 1.99 -25.06
N ASP A 285 10.57 2.32 -24.83
CA ASP A 285 11.39 1.77 -23.74
C ASP A 285 11.23 2.65 -22.49
N ALA A 286 10.51 2.14 -21.49
CA ALA A 286 10.25 2.87 -20.25
C ALA A 286 11.53 3.23 -19.47
N ALA A 287 12.56 2.39 -19.50
CA ALA A 287 13.81 2.66 -18.79
C ALA A 287 14.59 3.81 -19.47
N ARG A 288 14.62 3.82 -20.80
CA ARG A 288 15.18 4.92 -21.58
C ARG A 288 14.39 6.20 -21.35
N LEU A 289 13.06 6.13 -21.37
CA LEU A 289 12.17 7.28 -21.14
C LEU A 289 12.44 7.93 -19.77
N ILE A 290 12.56 7.14 -18.70
CA ILE A 290 12.92 7.63 -17.36
C ILE A 290 14.28 8.34 -17.37
N SER A 291 15.27 7.78 -18.10
CA SER A 291 16.61 8.36 -18.16
C SER A 291 16.67 9.66 -18.95
N GLU A 292 15.79 9.87 -19.92
CA GLU A 292 15.68 11.09 -20.72
C GLU A 292 14.89 12.19 -19.97
N CYS A 293 13.84 11.82 -19.22
CA CYS A 293 12.99 12.75 -18.46
C CYS A 293 13.54 13.04 -17.04
N ARG A 294 14.82 13.39 -16.91
CA ARG A 294 15.55 13.50 -15.62
C ARG A 294 14.94 14.47 -14.59
N ASN A 295 14.14 15.42 -15.04
CA ASN A 295 13.48 16.40 -14.15
C ASN A 295 12.11 15.93 -13.63
N ILE A 296 11.68 14.72 -14.00
CA ILE A 296 10.40 14.12 -13.62
C ILE A 296 10.69 12.78 -12.96
N ALA A 297 10.28 12.63 -11.71
CA ALA A 297 10.37 11.36 -10.99
C ALA A 297 9.08 10.57 -11.23
N PHE A 298 9.16 9.49 -11.98
CA PHE A 298 8.11 8.50 -12.20
C PHE A 298 8.74 7.11 -12.33
N SER A 299 7.96 6.05 -12.34
CA SER A 299 8.46 4.67 -12.36
C SER A 299 8.11 3.96 -13.67
N ALA A 300 8.93 2.98 -14.07
CA ALA A 300 8.48 1.89 -14.94
C ALA A 300 7.35 1.11 -14.23
N GLY A 301 6.64 0.26 -14.95
CA GLY A 301 5.45 -0.45 -14.44
C GLY A 301 5.57 -0.97 -12.99
N SER A 302 6.79 -1.36 -12.54
CA SER A 302 7.04 -1.71 -11.13
C SER A 302 8.22 -0.93 -10.54
N ALA A 303 7.99 -0.20 -9.44
CA ALA A 303 9.06 0.48 -8.70
C ALA A 303 10.04 -0.51 -8.04
N CYS A 304 9.57 -1.67 -7.59
CA CYS A 304 10.39 -2.70 -6.93
C CYS A 304 11.26 -3.50 -7.91
N ALA A 305 10.86 -3.62 -9.18
CA ALA A 305 11.62 -4.31 -10.22
C ALA A 305 12.60 -3.40 -10.99
N SER A 306 12.58 -2.08 -10.77
CA SER A 306 13.42 -1.10 -11.50
C SER A 306 14.92 -1.34 -11.34
N GLY A 307 15.37 -2.08 -10.31
CA GLY A 307 16.76 -2.51 -10.14
C GLY A 307 17.10 -3.90 -10.71
N SER A 308 16.12 -4.75 -11.02
CA SER A 308 16.35 -6.14 -11.43
C SER A 308 16.27 -6.39 -12.94
N GLY A 309 15.82 -5.42 -13.73
CA GLY A 309 15.59 -5.57 -15.17
C GLY A 309 14.47 -6.55 -15.55
N ARG A 310 13.76 -7.12 -14.58
CA ARG A 310 12.64 -8.05 -14.83
C ARG A 310 11.36 -7.27 -15.12
N PRO A 311 10.51 -7.75 -16.06
CA PRO A 311 9.20 -7.19 -16.29
C PRO A 311 8.31 -7.28 -15.03
N SER A 312 7.37 -6.34 -14.88
CA SER A 312 6.40 -6.34 -13.79
C SER A 312 5.60 -7.65 -13.75
N HIS A 313 5.59 -8.31 -12.60
CA HIS A 313 4.73 -9.49 -12.39
C HIS A 313 3.24 -9.13 -12.43
N VAL A 314 2.87 -7.92 -11.97
CA VAL A 314 1.49 -7.41 -12.04
C VAL A 314 1.04 -7.31 -13.49
N LEU A 315 1.81 -6.62 -14.35
CA LEU A 315 1.45 -6.46 -15.76
C LEU A 315 1.41 -7.81 -16.51
N ARG A 316 2.29 -8.74 -16.15
CA ARG A 316 2.25 -10.10 -16.69
C ARG A 316 1.01 -10.87 -16.21
N ALA A 317 0.59 -10.68 -14.97
CA ALA A 317 -0.63 -11.29 -14.44
C ALA A 317 -1.89 -10.81 -15.17
N LEU A 318 -1.87 -9.57 -15.71
CA LEU A 318 -2.93 -9.05 -16.59
C LEU A 318 -2.87 -9.63 -18.02
N GLY A 319 -1.91 -10.50 -18.34
CA GLY A 319 -1.73 -11.07 -19.68
C GLY A 319 -0.89 -10.23 -20.64
N LEU A 320 -0.21 -9.16 -20.18
CA LEU A 320 0.69 -8.38 -21.02
C LEU A 320 1.97 -9.19 -21.31
N THR A 321 2.46 -9.06 -22.54
CA THR A 321 3.78 -9.59 -22.94
C THR A 321 4.91 -8.84 -22.24
N ASP A 322 6.09 -9.44 -22.17
CA ASP A 322 7.27 -8.79 -21.60
C ASP A 322 7.62 -7.47 -22.31
N ALA A 323 7.40 -7.41 -23.63
CA ALA A 323 7.60 -6.19 -24.42
C ALA A 323 6.63 -5.09 -23.99
N GLN A 324 5.34 -5.43 -23.84
CA GLN A 324 4.30 -4.50 -23.39
C GLN A 324 4.54 -4.02 -21.95
N ALA A 325 4.95 -4.92 -21.06
CA ALA A 325 5.29 -4.56 -19.68
C ALA A 325 6.48 -3.58 -19.62
N LYS A 326 7.50 -3.76 -20.50
CA LYS A 326 8.65 -2.85 -20.62
C LYS A 326 8.31 -1.51 -21.29
N SER A 327 7.19 -1.44 -22.02
CA SER A 327 6.67 -0.22 -22.65
C SER A 327 5.64 0.51 -21.75
N SER A 328 5.54 0.11 -20.48
CA SER A 328 4.60 0.67 -19.51
C SER A 328 5.29 1.55 -18.48
N ILE A 329 4.67 2.69 -18.15
CA ILE A 329 5.11 3.60 -17.09
C ILE A 329 3.99 3.79 -16.07
N ARG A 330 4.37 4.15 -14.83
CA ARG A 330 3.43 4.53 -13.77
C ARG A 330 3.69 5.95 -13.33
N LEU A 331 2.64 6.76 -13.38
CA LEU A 331 2.58 8.10 -12.80
C LEU A 331 1.75 8.06 -11.53
N GLY A 332 2.31 8.54 -10.45
CA GLY A 332 1.65 8.60 -9.16
C GLY A 332 1.63 10.01 -8.62
N PHE A 333 0.46 10.52 -8.31
CA PHE A 333 0.26 11.88 -7.83
C PHE A 333 -0.68 11.92 -6.62
N GLY A 334 -0.71 13.06 -5.93
CA GLY A 334 -1.48 13.20 -4.70
C GLY A 334 -1.59 14.65 -4.24
N ARG A 335 -1.80 14.83 -2.95
CA ARG A 335 -2.12 16.10 -2.28
C ARG A 335 -1.32 17.32 -2.74
N TYR A 336 -0.03 17.17 -2.96
CA TYR A 336 0.88 18.30 -3.27
C TYR A 336 1.22 18.41 -4.75
N THR A 337 0.69 17.54 -5.61
CA THR A 337 0.86 17.63 -7.06
C THR A 337 -0.01 18.73 -7.63
N THR A 338 0.50 19.54 -8.55
CA THR A 338 -0.26 20.60 -9.22
C THR A 338 -0.70 20.19 -10.64
N ALA A 339 -1.70 20.87 -11.17
CA ALA A 339 -2.16 20.69 -12.54
C ALA A 339 -1.07 21.00 -13.56
N GLU A 340 -0.28 22.06 -13.30
CA GLU A 340 0.85 22.48 -14.15
C GLU A 340 1.95 21.42 -14.17
N GLU A 341 2.22 20.74 -13.05
CA GLU A 341 3.18 19.64 -12.99
C GLU A 341 2.74 18.46 -13.87
N ILE A 342 1.43 18.16 -13.91
CA ILE A 342 0.88 17.12 -14.80
C ILE A 342 1.09 17.51 -16.26
N ASP A 343 0.76 18.74 -16.67
CA ASP A 343 0.93 19.20 -18.06
C ASP A 343 2.40 19.14 -18.49
N MET A 344 3.28 19.73 -17.68
CA MET A 344 4.72 19.75 -17.98
C MET A 344 5.31 18.34 -18.09
N ALA A 345 4.86 17.44 -17.23
CA ALA A 345 5.31 16.04 -17.26
C ALA A 345 4.77 15.31 -18.50
N ALA A 346 3.49 15.48 -18.83
CA ALA A 346 2.88 14.87 -20.00
C ALA A 346 3.54 15.34 -21.30
N ASP A 347 3.79 16.64 -21.46
CA ASP A 347 4.46 17.20 -22.61
C ASP A 347 5.89 16.65 -22.79
N ALA A 348 6.63 16.53 -21.70
CA ALA A 348 8.00 16.02 -21.76
C ALA A 348 8.03 14.50 -22.08
N ILE A 349 7.17 13.72 -21.41
CA ILE A 349 7.07 12.27 -21.60
C ILE A 349 6.62 11.95 -23.03
N ASN A 350 5.59 12.63 -23.56
CA ASN A 350 5.10 12.40 -24.92
C ASN A 350 6.16 12.74 -25.96
N ARG A 351 6.84 13.90 -25.85
CA ARG A 351 7.93 14.25 -26.78
C ARG A 351 9.08 13.25 -26.78
N SER A 352 9.49 12.76 -25.59
CA SER A 352 10.55 11.77 -25.51
C SER A 352 10.10 10.40 -26.06
N ALA A 353 8.84 10.03 -25.82
CA ALA A 353 8.27 8.79 -26.36
C ALA A 353 8.16 8.82 -27.90
N GLU A 354 7.72 9.95 -28.48
CA GLU A 354 7.67 10.13 -29.94
C GLU A 354 9.03 10.02 -30.61
N ALA A 355 10.08 10.53 -29.97
CA ALA A 355 11.45 10.41 -30.47
C ALA A 355 12.03 8.98 -30.43
N MET A 356 11.33 8.03 -29.81
CA MET A 356 11.73 6.63 -29.72
C MET A 356 11.05 5.73 -30.77
N LEU A 357 9.89 6.19 -31.28
CA LEU A 357 9.08 5.47 -32.29
C LEU A 357 9.48 5.89 -33.71
#